data_c50c08a6d5093259ede8acbb88649c09
#
_entry.id   c50c08a6d5093259ede8acbb88649c09
#
_cell.length_a   1.000
_cell.length_b   1.000
_cell.length_c   1.000
_cell.angle_alpha   90.00
_cell.angle_beta   90.00
_cell.angle_gamma   90.00
#
_symmetry.space_group_name_H-M   'P 1'
#
loop_
_entity.id
_entity.type
_entity.pdbx_description
1 polymer ?
#
loop_
_entity_poly.entity_id
_entity_poly.type
_entity_poly.pdbx_seq_one_letter_code
_entity_poly.pdbx_strand_id
1 'polypeptide(L)'
;MAKPPAPRLKIAVYAICLNEEAFVDRFVDAVVDADLIVIADTGSTDGTVAAFERRGVKPHAISIRPWRFDQARNAALALVPDDIDICVSLDLDELIMPGWRRVLEGLWKPPINHVMYTHAWSRDVTGQWQQHLDNRIHARHGFVWRYPCHETIETDGIDDHLAIVRHLRIEHRPDPDKSRGQYLPLLELAVREEPDSPRQAFFLAREYFYHDRHDEALDQLRRYLEIGPVGEVGQRCAARRLIARSLEGRGDADAALDAWRAAAEAAPDVRGPQIDHAWALYQREQWAACYAAAVKAINLPELVVDYGCDTEFGVLAEDMASICGWRLGFGAQALIYGRQALAKAPGVDRIRLNVERMEQALGVTPARGAL
;
A
#
# COMPACT_ATOMS: atom_id res chain seq x y z
N MET A 1 40.88 -12.33 -28.91
CA MET A 1 39.79 -11.63 -29.55
C MET A 1 38.83 -11.21 -28.45
N ALA A 2 38.54 -9.91 -28.30
CA ALA A 2 37.53 -9.44 -27.35
C ALA A 2 36.15 -9.97 -27.78
N LYS A 3 35.39 -10.51 -26.83
CA LYS A 3 34.01 -10.95 -27.07
C LYS A 3 33.23 -9.75 -27.56
N PRO A 4 32.45 -9.86 -28.64
CA PRO A 4 31.60 -8.73 -29.07
C PRO A 4 30.74 -8.26 -27.89
N PRO A 5 30.49 -6.96 -27.76
CA PRO A 5 29.59 -6.45 -26.72
C PRO A 5 28.24 -7.15 -26.87
N ALA A 6 27.65 -7.51 -25.72
CA ALA A 6 26.30 -8.07 -25.70
C ALA A 6 25.34 -7.09 -26.42
N PRO A 7 24.38 -7.58 -27.20
CA PRO A 7 23.40 -6.70 -27.82
C PRO A 7 22.70 -5.87 -26.75
N ARG A 8 22.47 -4.58 -27.02
CA ARG A 8 21.75 -3.68 -26.11
C ARG A 8 20.32 -4.17 -26.02
N LEU A 9 19.81 -4.30 -24.77
CA LEU A 9 18.42 -4.68 -24.51
C LEU A 9 17.47 -3.60 -25.01
N LYS A 10 16.38 -4.03 -25.65
CA LYS A 10 15.29 -3.17 -26.06
C LYS A 10 14.24 -3.10 -24.96
N ILE A 11 13.95 -1.90 -24.48
CA ILE A 11 13.02 -1.67 -23.38
C ILE A 11 11.86 -0.81 -23.85
N ALA A 12 10.64 -1.31 -23.71
CA ALA A 12 9.43 -0.53 -23.94
C ALA A 12 8.76 -0.17 -22.61
N VAL A 13 8.29 1.08 -22.51
CA VAL A 13 7.34 1.50 -21.49
C VAL A 13 5.96 1.55 -22.11
N TYR A 14 4.97 0.94 -21.47
CA TYR A 14 3.59 0.97 -21.97
C TYR A 14 2.61 1.39 -20.87
N ALA A 15 1.57 2.12 -21.28
CA ALA A 15 0.56 2.64 -20.39
C ALA A 15 -0.83 2.65 -21.05
N ILE A 16 -1.86 2.63 -20.21
CA ILE A 16 -3.22 3.01 -20.59
C ILE A 16 -3.49 4.43 -20.09
N CYS A 17 -4.32 5.20 -20.79
CA CYS A 17 -4.69 6.55 -20.33
C CYS A 17 -6.14 6.90 -20.61
N LEU A 18 -6.69 7.82 -19.81
CA LEU A 18 -7.98 8.46 -20.01
C LEU A 18 -8.01 9.82 -19.33
N ASN A 19 -8.03 10.92 -20.11
CA ASN A 19 -8.11 12.30 -19.58
C ASN A 19 -7.02 12.62 -18.55
N GLU A 20 -5.78 12.54 -18.97
CA GLU A 20 -4.59 12.70 -18.13
C GLU A 20 -3.57 13.70 -18.71
N GLU A 21 -4.04 14.76 -19.41
CA GLU A 21 -3.20 15.77 -20.05
C GLU A 21 -2.13 16.34 -19.13
N ALA A 22 -2.49 16.62 -17.88
CA ALA A 22 -1.59 17.23 -16.89
C ALA A 22 -0.37 16.36 -16.53
N PHE A 23 -0.42 15.05 -16.82
CA PHE A 23 0.63 14.11 -16.46
C PHE A 23 1.59 13.79 -17.60
N VAL A 24 1.20 14.08 -18.84
CA VAL A 24 1.92 13.64 -20.05
C VAL A 24 3.37 14.09 -20.04
N ASP A 25 3.64 15.37 -19.81
CA ASP A 25 5.01 15.90 -19.90
C ASP A 25 5.94 15.24 -18.89
N ARG A 26 5.54 15.17 -17.61
CA ARG A 26 6.36 14.55 -16.57
C ARG A 26 6.55 13.05 -16.76
N PHE A 27 5.52 12.36 -17.30
CA PHE A 27 5.59 10.95 -17.61
C PHE A 27 6.63 10.69 -18.72
N VAL A 28 6.54 11.40 -19.84
CA VAL A 28 7.48 11.24 -20.97
C VAL A 28 8.92 11.57 -20.53
N ASP A 29 9.11 12.61 -19.68
CA ASP A 29 10.43 12.93 -19.14
C ASP A 29 11.00 11.81 -18.25
N ALA A 30 10.17 11.16 -17.45
CA ALA A 30 10.60 10.06 -16.58
C ALA A 30 11.01 8.80 -17.36
N VAL A 31 10.43 8.58 -18.51
CA VAL A 31 10.66 7.36 -19.34
C VAL A 31 11.49 7.63 -20.61
N VAL A 32 12.16 8.78 -20.68
CA VAL A 32 12.95 9.20 -21.86
C VAL A 32 14.04 8.19 -22.25
N ASP A 33 14.52 7.40 -21.31
CA ASP A 33 15.52 6.35 -21.54
C ASP A 33 14.94 5.07 -22.18
N ALA A 34 13.60 4.96 -22.37
CA ALA A 34 12.99 3.82 -23.06
C ALA A 34 13.31 3.87 -24.57
N ASP A 35 13.44 2.68 -25.20
CA ASP A 35 13.57 2.60 -26.67
C ASP A 35 12.23 2.83 -27.37
N LEU A 36 11.12 2.56 -26.67
CA LEU A 36 9.76 2.75 -27.17
C LEU A 36 8.81 3.13 -26.05
N ILE A 37 7.92 4.09 -26.31
CA ILE A 37 6.79 4.43 -25.45
C ILE A 37 5.51 4.06 -26.18
N VAL A 38 4.70 3.18 -25.61
CA VAL A 38 3.42 2.73 -26.16
C VAL A 38 2.28 3.20 -25.24
N ILE A 39 1.41 4.04 -25.79
CA ILE A 39 0.26 4.57 -25.05
C ILE A 39 -1.02 4.04 -25.70
N ALA A 40 -1.85 3.40 -24.89
CA ALA A 40 -3.19 2.96 -25.29
C ALA A 40 -4.23 3.92 -24.69
N ASP A 41 -4.74 4.81 -25.53
CA ASP A 41 -5.79 5.77 -25.14
C ASP A 41 -7.16 5.10 -25.17
N THR A 42 -7.85 5.15 -24.03
CA THR A 42 -9.16 4.50 -23.85
C THR A 42 -10.35 5.41 -24.16
N GLY A 43 -10.08 6.54 -24.80
CA GLY A 43 -11.09 7.50 -25.28
C GLY A 43 -11.02 8.86 -24.59
N SER A 44 -9.84 9.42 -24.42
CA SER A 44 -9.63 10.77 -23.86
C SER A 44 -10.37 11.82 -24.66
N THR A 45 -10.96 12.78 -23.97
CA THR A 45 -11.73 13.91 -24.52
C THR A 45 -11.10 15.27 -24.22
N ASP A 46 -10.05 15.27 -23.40
CA ASP A 46 -9.20 16.43 -23.09
C ASP A 46 -8.00 16.56 -24.04
N GLY A 47 -6.98 17.31 -23.67
CA GLY A 47 -5.75 17.47 -24.44
C GLY A 47 -4.73 16.33 -24.36
N THR A 48 -5.03 15.18 -23.72
CA THR A 48 -4.08 14.07 -23.49
C THR A 48 -3.42 13.60 -24.77
N VAL A 49 -4.20 13.29 -25.81
CA VAL A 49 -3.67 12.79 -27.10
C VAL A 49 -2.76 13.83 -27.75
N ALA A 50 -3.21 15.09 -27.81
CA ALA A 50 -2.43 16.18 -28.39
C ALA A 50 -1.14 16.46 -27.60
N ALA A 51 -1.16 16.28 -26.27
CA ALA A 51 0.04 16.44 -25.44
C ALA A 51 1.09 15.37 -25.76
N PHE A 52 0.71 14.11 -25.91
CA PHE A 52 1.62 13.04 -26.34
C PHE A 52 2.18 13.28 -27.74
N GLU A 53 1.33 13.69 -28.70
CA GLU A 53 1.78 14.00 -30.07
C GLU A 53 2.82 15.12 -30.11
N ARG A 54 2.64 16.19 -29.30
CA ARG A 54 3.65 17.26 -29.13
C ARG A 54 5.01 16.74 -28.62
N ARG A 55 4.99 15.65 -27.85
CA ARG A 55 6.18 14.97 -27.32
C ARG A 55 6.74 13.88 -28.28
N GLY A 56 6.18 13.76 -29.49
CA GLY A 56 6.59 12.76 -30.48
C GLY A 56 6.11 11.33 -30.18
N VAL A 57 5.21 11.16 -29.24
CA VAL A 57 4.57 9.87 -28.93
C VAL A 57 3.18 9.85 -29.53
N LYS A 58 2.86 8.82 -30.32
CA LYS A 58 1.54 8.65 -30.95
C LYS A 58 0.71 7.66 -30.13
N PRO A 59 -0.34 8.09 -29.42
CA PRO A 59 -1.24 7.17 -28.72
C PRO A 59 -2.04 6.30 -29.71
N HIS A 60 -2.33 5.08 -29.27
CA HIS A 60 -3.20 4.15 -29.97
C HIS A 60 -4.59 4.16 -29.34
N ALA A 61 -5.60 4.53 -30.10
CA ALA A 61 -6.98 4.47 -29.59
C ALA A 61 -7.42 3.01 -29.44
N ILE A 62 -7.89 2.66 -28.23
CA ILE A 62 -8.47 1.35 -27.93
C ILE A 62 -9.88 1.53 -27.35
N SER A 63 -10.71 0.49 -27.43
CA SER A 63 -12.05 0.49 -26.85
C SER A 63 -12.30 -0.84 -26.13
N ILE A 64 -12.49 -0.78 -24.83
CA ILE A 64 -12.77 -1.95 -23.97
C ILE A 64 -14.21 -1.86 -23.47
N ARG A 65 -15.04 -2.83 -23.83
CA ARG A 65 -16.46 -2.86 -23.45
C ARG A 65 -16.92 -4.29 -23.13
N PRO A 66 -17.45 -4.56 -21.92
CA PRO A 66 -17.50 -3.63 -20.76
C PRO A 66 -16.09 -3.27 -20.30
N TRP A 67 -15.96 -2.15 -19.58
CA TRP A 67 -14.67 -1.69 -19.09
C TRP A 67 -14.04 -2.69 -18.11
N ARG A 68 -12.73 -2.97 -18.29
CA ARG A 68 -11.88 -3.80 -17.44
C ARG A 68 -10.44 -3.33 -17.56
N PHE A 69 -9.75 -3.18 -16.45
CA PHE A 69 -8.34 -2.74 -16.47
C PHE A 69 -7.41 -3.79 -17.08
N ASP A 70 -7.57 -5.07 -16.73
CA ASP A 70 -6.76 -6.17 -17.27
C ASP A 70 -6.84 -6.25 -18.79
N GLN A 71 -8.02 -6.13 -19.36
CA GLN A 71 -8.19 -6.14 -20.82
C GLN A 71 -7.56 -4.91 -21.48
N ALA A 72 -7.67 -3.74 -20.85
CA ALA A 72 -7.04 -2.54 -21.36
C ALA A 72 -5.51 -2.64 -21.34
N ARG A 73 -4.92 -3.16 -20.24
CA ARG A 73 -3.47 -3.38 -20.15
C ARG A 73 -2.98 -4.49 -21.09
N ASN A 74 -3.75 -5.57 -21.29
CA ASN A 74 -3.43 -6.60 -22.28
C ASN A 74 -3.47 -6.04 -23.69
N ALA A 75 -4.44 -5.18 -24.02
CA ALA A 75 -4.50 -4.49 -25.31
C ALA A 75 -3.28 -3.56 -25.50
N ALA A 76 -2.87 -2.83 -24.47
CA ALA A 76 -1.67 -2.00 -24.49
C ALA A 76 -0.39 -2.85 -24.69
N LEU A 77 -0.27 -3.96 -23.94
CA LEU A 77 0.85 -4.90 -24.10
C LEU A 77 0.89 -5.51 -25.53
N ALA A 78 -0.24 -5.83 -26.11
CA ALA A 78 -0.31 -6.37 -27.47
C ALA A 78 0.17 -5.38 -28.56
N LEU A 79 0.20 -4.06 -28.27
CA LEU A 79 0.75 -3.04 -29.16
C LEU A 79 2.29 -2.94 -29.09
N VAL A 80 2.91 -3.53 -28.07
CA VAL A 80 4.37 -3.57 -27.94
C VAL A 80 4.95 -4.56 -28.95
N PRO A 81 5.94 -4.18 -29.76
CA PRO A 81 6.57 -5.08 -30.75
C PRO A 81 7.18 -6.35 -30.13
N ASP A 82 7.21 -7.43 -30.89
CA ASP A 82 7.68 -8.73 -30.45
C ASP A 82 9.19 -8.80 -30.18
N ASP A 83 9.96 -7.86 -30.71
CA ASP A 83 11.42 -7.77 -30.55
C ASP A 83 11.88 -6.95 -29.34
N ILE A 84 10.95 -6.58 -28.47
CA ILE A 84 11.23 -5.96 -27.18
C ILE A 84 11.65 -7.03 -26.16
N ASP A 85 12.70 -6.75 -25.38
CA ASP A 85 13.19 -7.67 -24.35
C ASP A 85 12.47 -7.45 -23.02
N ILE A 86 12.26 -6.18 -22.64
CA ILE A 86 11.71 -5.78 -21.34
C ILE A 86 10.53 -4.84 -21.55
N CYS A 87 9.42 -5.13 -20.90
CA CYS A 87 8.23 -4.29 -20.81
C CYS A 87 8.13 -3.68 -19.38
N VAL A 88 7.91 -2.38 -19.30
CA VAL A 88 7.66 -1.65 -18.07
C VAL A 88 6.26 -1.07 -18.15
N SER A 89 5.32 -1.52 -17.32
CA SER A 89 3.98 -0.95 -17.26
C SER A 89 3.94 0.14 -16.19
N LEU A 90 3.49 1.33 -16.58
CA LEU A 90 3.31 2.47 -15.67
C LEU A 90 1.96 3.12 -15.91
N ASP A 91 1.40 3.71 -14.86
CA ASP A 91 0.30 4.66 -14.98
C ASP A 91 0.88 6.07 -15.22
N LEU A 92 0.12 6.99 -15.85
CA LEU A 92 0.64 8.31 -16.18
C LEU A 92 0.97 9.16 -14.94
N ASP A 93 0.39 8.83 -13.82
CA ASP A 93 0.66 9.46 -12.52
C ASP A 93 1.80 8.77 -11.75
N GLU A 94 2.50 7.81 -12.37
CA GLU A 94 3.68 7.15 -11.82
C GLU A 94 4.97 7.64 -12.47
N LEU A 95 6.01 7.81 -11.65
CA LEU A 95 7.33 8.27 -12.10
C LEU A 95 8.38 7.24 -11.72
N ILE A 96 9.03 6.66 -12.70
CA ILE A 96 10.18 5.80 -12.48
C ILE A 96 11.43 6.68 -12.23
N MET A 97 12.20 6.35 -11.19
CA MET A 97 13.33 7.19 -10.80
C MET A 97 14.52 7.07 -11.76
N PRO A 98 15.29 8.17 -11.97
CA PRO A 98 16.42 8.20 -12.90
C PRO A 98 17.41 7.05 -12.70
N GLY A 99 17.97 6.56 -13.81
CA GLY A 99 18.94 5.45 -13.79
C GLY A 99 18.31 4.06 -13.85
N TRP A 100 16.99 3.97 -13.89
CA TRP A 100 16.21 2.73 -13.95
C TRP A 100 16.65 1.81 -15.10
N ARG A 101 16.93 2.36 -16.29
CA ARG A 101 17.38 1.59 -17.44
C ARG A 101 18.67 0.82 -17.15
N ARG A 102 19.66 1.49 -16.56
CA ARG A 102 20.94 0.86 -16.22
C ARG A 102 20.77 -0.29 -15.21
N VAL A 103 19.85 -0.12 -14.28
CA VAL A 103 19.51 -1.16 -13.29
C VAL A 103 18.95 -2.38 -14.02
N LEU A 104 17.96 -2.18 -14.91
CA LEU A 104 17.37 -3.27 -15.69
C LEU A 104 18.38 -3.96 -16.61
N GLU A 105 19.18 -3.21 -17.37
CA GLU A 105 20.22 -3.77 -18.24
C GLU A 105 21.28 -4.59 -17.48
N GLY A 106 21.62 -4.16 -16.27
CA GLY A 106 22.58 -4.89 -15.42
C GLY A 106 22.02 -6.19 -14.83
N LEU A 107 20.74 -6.22 -14.58
CA LEU A 107 20.01 -7.32 -13.94
C LEU A 107 19.52 -8.36 -14.95
N TRP A 108 19.04 -7.92 -16.13
CA TRP A 108 18.30 -8.75 -17.09
C TRP A 108 19.18 -9.78 -17.76
N LYS A 109 19.26 -10.94 -17.14
CA LYS A 109 20.07 -12.09 -17.61
C LYS A 109 19.26 -13.36 -17.36
N PRO A 110 19.30 -14.35 -18.27
CA PRO A 110 18.65 -15.63 -18.03
C PRO A 110 19.02 -16.22 -16.66
N PRO A 111 18.08 -16.75 -15.90
CA PRO A 111 16.68 -16.97 -16.29
C PRO A 111 15.72 -15.79 -16.01
N ILE A 112 16.17 -14.65 -15.46
CA ILE A 112 15.31 -13.55 -15.01
C ILE A 112 14.41 -13.06 -16.16
N ASN A 113 13.10 -13.08 -15.92
CA ASN A 113 12.06 -12.61 -16.83
C ASN A 113 11.02 -11.69 -16.19
N HIS A 114 11.14 -11.45 -14.85
CA HIS A 114 10.22 -10.66 -14.07
C HIS A 114 10.97 -9.88 -12.99
N VAL A 115 10.54 -8.65 -12.70
CA VAL A 115 11.21 -7.80 -11.70
C VAL A 115 10.20 -7.16 -10.76
N MET A 116 10.46 -7.35 -9.47
CA MET A 116 9.76 -6.66 -8.39
C MET A 116 10.60 -5.47 -7.91
N TYR A 117 9.95 -4.32 -7.75
CA TYR A 117 10.56 -3.04 -7.41
C TYR A 117 9.86 -2.38 -6.23
N THR A 118 10.43 -1.29 -5.69
CA THR A 118 9.77 -0.50 -4.65
C THR A 118 8.78 0.49 -5.27
N HIS A 119 7.50 0.32 -4.98
CA HIS A 119 6.44 1.27 -5.30
C HIS A 119 6.16 2.16 -4.09
N ALA A 120 6.35 3.47 -4.25
CA ALA A 120 6.14 4.49 -3.22
C ALA A 120 4.87 5.26 -3.55
N TRP A 121 3.79 5.04 -2.78
CA TRP A 121 2.45 5.45 -3.21
C TRP A 121 1.85 6.62 -2.42
N SER A 122 2.35 6.92 -1.23
CA SER A 122 1.87 8.03 -0.40
C SER A 122 2.95 8.51 0.56
N ARG A 123 2.77 9.68 1.13
CA ARG A 123 3.59 10.16 2.25
C ARG A 123 2.75 10.18 3.52
N ASP A 124 3.33 9.68 4.61
CA ASP A 124 2.71 9.77 5.93
C ASP A 124 2.80 11.21 6.48
N VAL A 125 2.24 11.41 7.67
CA VAL A 125 2.24 12.71 8.37
C VAL A 125 3.63 13.22 8.71
N THR A 126 4.65 12.36 8.69
CA THR A 126 6.07 12.72 8.92
C THR A 126 6.80 13.04 7.61
N GLY A 127 6.14 12.87 6.47
CA GLY A 127 6.72 13.04 5.14
C GLY A 127 7.48 11.82 4.62
N GLN A 128 7.48 10.70 5.36
CA GLN A 128 8.07 9.44 4.90
C GLN A 128 7.16 8.76 3.88
N TRP A 129 7.77 8.11 2.88
CA TRP A 129 7.03 7.38 1.89
C TRP A 129 6.50 6.06 2.44
N GLN A 130 5.20 5.85 2.28
CA GLN A 130 4.60 4.54 2.35
C GLN A 130 4.91 3.80 1.07
N GLN A 131 5.42 2.58 1.20
CA GLN A 131 5.95 1.83 0.06
C GLN A 131 5.71 0.33 0.22
N HIS A 132 5.54 -0.35 -0.91
CA HIS A 132 5.46 -1.80 -0.99
C HIS A 132 6.26 -2.29 -2.21
N LEU A 133 6.38 -3.59 -2.38
CA LEU A 133 6.94 -4.18 -3.59
C LEU A 133 5.82 -4.37 -4.62
N ASP A 134 6.08 -3.98 -5.88
CA ASP A 134 5.19 -4.18 -7.02
C ASP A 134 5.97 -4.82 -8.18
N ASN A 135 5.29 -5.44 -9.14
CA ASN A 135 5.87 -6.39 -10.08
C ASN A 135 5.52 -6.12 -11.55
N ARG A 136 5.34 -4.85 -11.97
CA ARG A 136 4.90 -4.49 -13.33
C ARG A 136 6.02 -4.37 -14.37
N ILE A 137 7.17 -5.03 -14.15
CA ILE A 137 8.31 -5.06 -15.09
C ILE A 137 8.59 -6.51 -15.46
N HIS A 138 8.43 -6.85 -16.75
CA HIS A 138 8.41 -8.24 -17.19
C HIS A 138 8.95 -8.41 -18.63
N ALA A 139 9.25 -9.65 -19.03
CA ALA A 139 9.58 -9.97 -20.41
C ALA A 139 8.38 -9.69 -21.35
N ARG A 140 8.68 -9.42 -22.63
CA ARG A 140 7.62 -9.15 -23.64
C ARG A 140 6.63 -10.31 -23.77
N HIS A 141 7.09 -11.54 -23.66
CA HIS A 141 6.29 -12.74 -23.89
C HIS A 141 6.11 -13.58 -22.62
N GLY A 142 5.00 -14.33 -22.57
CA GLY A 142 4.69 -15.23 -21.50
C GLY A 142 4.11 -14.53 -20.24
N PHE A 143 3.55 -13.34 -20.41
CA PHE A 143 2.89 -12.57 -19.35
C PHE A 143 1.52 -12.09 -19.78
N VAL A 144 0.58 -12.04 -18.83
CA VAL A 144 -0.81 -11.61 -19.03
C VAL A 144 -1.31 -10.86 -17.82
N TRP A 145 -2.05 -9.79 -18.04
CA TRP A 145 -2.78 -9.08 -16.99
C TRP A 145 -4.06 -9.81 -16.65
N ARG A 146 -4.33 -9.96 -15.37
CA ARG A 146 -5.53 -10.60 -14.84
C ARG A 146 -6.25 -9.68 -13.88
N TYR A 147 -7.53 -9.91 -13.71
CA TYR A 147 -8.49 -9.23 -12.84
C TYR A 147 -8.97 -7.87 -13.35
N PRO A 148 -10.29 -7.67 -13.32
CA PRO A 148 -10.91 -6.46 -13.85
C PRO A 148 -10.55 -5.17 -13.09
N CYS A 149 -10.13 -5.30 -11.82
CA CYS A 149 -9.65 -4.21 -10.96
C CYS A 149 -8.59 -4.75 -9.99
N HIS A 150 -7.66 -3.92 -9.54
CA HIS A 150 -6.46 -4.33 -8.82
C HIS A 150 -5.72 -5.43 -9.60
N GLU A 151 -5.60 -5.19 -10.88
CA GLU A 151 -4.99 -6.13 -11.83
C GLU A 151 -3.53 -6.43 -11.46
N THR A 152 -3.10 -7.63 -11.76
CA THR A 152 -1.72 -8.08 -11.60
C THR A 152 -1.22 -8.71 -12.88
N ILE A 153 0.08 -8.60 -13.11
CA ILE A 153 0.75 -9.30 -14.20
C ILE A 153 1.14 -10.70 -13.71
N GLU A 154 0.82 -11.71 -14.48
CA GLU A 154 1.10 -13.10 -14.17
C GLU A 154 1.75 -13.80 -15.35
N THR A 155 2.50 -14.88 -15.09
CA THR A 155 3.04 -15.72 -16.14
C THR A 155 1.94 -16.51 -16.85
N ASP A 156 2.09 -16.69 -18.15
CA ASP A 156 1.20 -17.48 -19.01
C ASP A 156 2.01 -18.49 -19.82
N GLY A 157 2.01 -19.73 -19.33
CA GLY A 157 2.70 -20.85 -19.98
C GLY A 157 4.22 -20.89 -19.86
N ILE A 158 4.80 -20.06 -18.99
CA ILE A 158 6.24 -20.01 -18.68
C ILE A 158 6.48 -20.02 -17.16
N ASP A 159 7.70 -20.39 -16.75
CA ASP A 159 8.14 -20.27 -15.37
C ASP A 159 8.39 -18.80 -15.01
N ASP A 160 8.02 -18.41 -13.79
CA ASP A 160 8.31 -17.09 -13.23
C ASP A 160 9.69 -17.07 -12.57
N HIS A 161 10.60 -16.29 -13.16
CA HIS A 161 11.95 -16.07 -12.62
C HIS A 161 12.09 -14.65 -12.12
N LEU A 162 11.48 -14.39 -10.97
CA LEU A 162 11.35 -13.09 -10.34
C LEU A 162 12.66 -12.64 -9.67
N ALA A 163 13.11 -11.42 -9.98
CA ALA A 163 14.16 -10.73 -9.26
C ALA A 163 13.60 -9.58 -8.43
N ILE A 164 14.07 -9.42 -7.19
CA ILE A 164 13.63 -8.34 -6.29
C ILE A 164 14.69 -7.25 -6.24
N VAL A 165 14.33 -6.03 -6.65
CA VAL A 165 15.23 -4.87 -6.78
C VAL A 165 14.71 -3.70 -5.97
N ARG A 166 14.98 -3.67 -4.66
CA ARG A 166 14.45 -2.66 -3.73
C ARG A 166 14.91 -1.23 -4.00
N HIS A 167 16.04 -1.02 -4.67
CA HIS A 167 16.54 0.31 -5.03
C HIS A 167 16.00 0.82 -6.37
N LEU A 168 15.35 -0.02 -7.18
CA LEU A 168 14.53 0.42 -8.30
C LEU A 168 13.21 0.92 -7.74
N ARG A 169 12.90 2.20 -8.01
CA ARG A 169 11.79 2.88 -7.37
C ARG A 169 10.88 3.53 -8.38
N ILE A 170 9.58 3.37 -8.18
CA ILE A 170 8.51 4.08 -8.87
C ILE A 170 7.70 4.86 -7.82
N GLU A 171 7.49 6.14 -8.07
CA GLU A 171 6.71 7.03 -7.20
C GLU A 171 5.35 7.31 -7.83
N HIS A 172 4.28 7.01 -7.12
CA HIS A 172 2.93 7.38 -7.48
C HIS A 172 2.63 8.81 -7.00
N ARG A 173 2.20 9.65 -7.92
CA ARG A 173 1.85 11.05 -7.67
C ARG A 173 0.47 11.35 -8.25
N PRO A 174 -0.59 10.82 -7.61
CA PRO A 174 -1.93 10.81 -8.17
C PRO A 174 -2.54 12.22 -8.24
N ASP A 175 -3.56 12.32 -9.08
CA ASP A 175 -4.50 13.42 -9.02
C ASP A 175 -5.43 13.19 -7.82
N PRO A 176 -5.47 14.10 -6.83
CA PRO A 176 -6.33 13.96 -5.67
C PRO A 176 -7.82 14.01 -6.02
N ASP A 177 -8.17 14.59 -7.17
CA ASP A 177 -9.56 14.77 -7.60
C ASP A 177 -10.07 13.60 -8.46
N LYS A 178 -9.24 12.60 -8.77
CA LYS A 178 -9.61 11.44 -9.61
C LYS A 178 -10.61 10.53 -8.90
N SER A 179 -11.79 10.37 -9.49
CA SER A 179 -12.85 9.51 -8.94
C SER A 179 -12.46 8.02 -8.98
N ARG A 180 -12.79 7.30 -7.89
CA ARG A 180 -12.67 5.84 -7.75
C ARG A 180 -13.99 5.09 -7.93
N GLY A 181 -15.05 5.76 -8.34
CA GLY A 181 -16.42 5.20 -8.37
C GLY A 181 -16.62 3.97 -9.26
N GLN A 182 -15.68 3.67 -10.16
CA GLN A 182 -15.72 2.48 -11.02
C GLN A 182 -15.20 1.19 -10.35
N TYR A 183 -14.53 1.27 -9.18
CA TYR A 183 -13.87 0.11 -8.58
C TYR A 183 -14.84 -0.92 -8.03
N LEU A 184 -15.88 -0.48 -7.31
CA LEU A 184 -16.81 -1.39 -6.67
C LEU A 184 -17.49 -2.37 -7.64
N PRO A 185 -18.09 -1.93 -8.77
CA PRO A 185 -18.68 -2.87 -9.75
C PRO A 185 -17.67 -3.86 -10.34
N LEU A 186 -16.42 -3.43 -10.54
CA LEU A 186 -15.36 -4.29 -11.08
C LEU A 186 -14.89 -5.34 -10.07
N LEU A 187 -14.83 -4.98 -8.78
CA LEU A 187 -14.50 -5.93 -7.71
C LEU A 187 -15.63 -6.93 -7.47
N GLU A 188 -16.89 -6.49 -7.55
CA GLU A 188 -18.03 -7.40 -7.54
C GLU A 188 -17.99 -8.37 -8.73
N LEU A 189 -17.57 -7.91 -9.91
CA LEU A 189 -17.34 -8.77 -11.08
C LEU A 189 -16.21 -9.76 -10.80
N ALA A 190 -15.07 -9.31 -10.29
CA ALA A 190 -13.92 -10.15 -9.98
C ALA A 190 -14.26 -11.30 -9.03
N VAL A 191 -15.04 -11.04 -7.97
CA VAL A 191 -15.51 -12.07 -7.04
C VAL A 191 -16.49 -13.04 -7.69
N ARG A 192 -17.33 -12.58 -8.66
CA ARG A 192 -18.21 -13.48 -9.43
C ARG A 192 -17.44 -14.40 -10.38
N GLU A 193 -16.37 -13.89 -11.00
CA GLU A 193 -15.52 -14.67 -11.90
C GLU A 193 -14.65 -15.68 -11.14
N GLU A 194 -14.10 -15.26 -9.99
CA GLU A 194 -13.24 -16.10 -9.14
C GLU A 194 -13.76 -16.14 -7.69
N PRO A 195 -14.85 -16.90 -7.46
CA PRO A 195 -15.46 -16.94 -6.14
C PRO A 195 -14.54 -17.48 -5.04
N ASP A 196 -13.61 -18.33 -5.33
CA ASP A 196 -12.70 -18.92 -4.35
C ASP A 196 -11.35 -18.16 -4.21
N SER A 197 -11.25 -16.97 -4.79
CA SER A 197 -10.06 -16.12 -4.68
C SER A 197 -10.10 -15.32 -3.37
N PRO A 198 -9.19 -15.60 -2.40
CA PRO A 198 -9.09 -14.80 -1.18
C PRO A 198 -8.71 -13.36 -1.48
N ARG A 199 -7.87 -13.15 -2.51
CA ARG A 199 -7.45 -11.82 -2.95
C ARG A 199 -8.65 -10.96 -3.34
N GLN A 200 -9.55 -11.48 -4.17
CA GLN A 200 -10.72 -10.73 -4.63
C GLN A 200 -11.70 -10.47 -3.49
N ALA A 201 -11.93 -11.44 -2.61
CA ALA A 201 -12.76 -11.27 -1.41
C ALA A 201 -12.22 -10.15 -0.50
N PHE A 202 -10.90 -10.07 -0.28
CA PHE A 202 -10.27 -9.02 0.52
C PHE A 202 -10.42 -7.63 -0.10
N PHE A 203 -10.14 -7.47 -1.40
CA PHE A 203 -10.26 -6.17 -2.06
C PHE A 203 -11.70 -5.69 -2.13
N LEU A 204 -12.66 -6.59 -2.42
CA LEU A 204 -14.09 -6.24 -2.41
C LEU A 204 -14.54 -5.82 -1.01
N ALA A 205 -14.12 -6.55 0.03
CA ALA A 205 -14.43 -6.20 1.42
C ALA A 205 -13.92 -4.80 1.77
N ARG A 206 -12.69 -4.49 1.39
CA ARG A 206 -12.07 -3.18 1.62
C ARG A 206 -12.82 -2.06 0.89
N GLU A 207 -13.26 -2.31 -0.32
CA GLU A 207 -14.05 -1.33 -1.08
C GLU A 207 -15.44 -1.13 -0.49
N TYR A 208 -16.12 -2.19 -0.07
CA TYR A 208 -17.37 -2.07 0.69
C TYR A 208 -17.19 -1.24 1.96
N PHE A 209 -16.09 -1.46 2.71
CA PHE A 209 -15.77 -0.67 3.90
C PHE A 209 -15.61 0.83 3.57
N TYR A 210 -14.93 1.19 2.48
CA TYR A 210 -14.76 2.59 2.06
C TYR A 210 -16.08 3.25 1.60
N HIS A 211 -17.08 2.46 1.27
CA HIS A 211 -18.44 2.90 0.93
C HIS A 211 -19.42 2.79 2.10
N ASP A 212 -18.95 2.62 3.35
CA ASP A 212 -19.74 2.43 4.56
C ASP A 212 -20.74 1.25 4.49
N ARG A 213 -20.52 0.31 3.56
CA ARG A 213 -21.28 -0.94 3.39
C ARG A 213 -20.74 -2.02 4.32
N HIS A 214 -20.88 -1.78 5.62
CA HIS A 214 -20.21 -2.58 6.64
C HIS A 214 -20.69 -4.04 6.70
N ASP A 215 -21.96 -4.33 6.43
CA ASP A 215 -22.47 -5.70 6.42
C ASP A 215 -21.83 -6.53 5.31
N GLU A 216 -21.81 -5.98 4.08
CA GLU A 216 -21.20 -6.66 2.94
C GLU A 216 -19.67 -6.78 3.11
N ALA A 217 -19.03 -5.77 3.72
CA ALA A 217 -17.61 -5.85 4.07
C ALA A 217 -17.35 -7.02 5.02
N LEU A 218 -18.15 -7.18 6.08
CA LEU A 218 -18.04 -8.27 7.05
C LEU A 218 -18.23 -9.64 6.39
N ASP A 219 -19.18 -9.78 5.49
CA ASP A 219 -19.42 -11.05 4.78
C ASP A 219 -18.23 -11.45 3.91
N GLN A 220 -17.65 -10.50 3.16
CA GLN A 220 -16.47 -10.78 2.34
C GLN A 220 -15.22 -11.03 3.19
N LEU A 221 -15.05 -10.35 4.33
CA LEU A 221 -13.92 -10.58 5.25
C LEU A 221 -13.99 -11.95 5.92
N ARG A 222 -15.18 -12.38 6.34
CA ARG A 222 -15.39 -13.74 6.87
C ARG A 222 -15.04 -14.78 5.82
N ARG A 223 -15.57 -14.59 4.61
CA ARG A 223 -15.25 -15.47 3.48
C ARG A 223 -13.75 -15.50 3.18
N TYR A 224 -13.06 -14.36 3.16
CA TYR A 224 -11.62 -14.30 3.00
C TYR A 224 -10.88 -15.17 4.04
N LEU A 225 -11.31 -15.13 5.30
CA LEU A 225 -10.70 -15.92 6.37
C LEU A 225 -11.01 -17.42 6.27
N GLU A 226 -12.16 -17.80 5.67
CA GLU A 226 -12.62 -19.19 5.48
C GLU A 226 -11.94 -19.88 4.29
N ILE A 227 -11.71 -19.18 3.19
CA ILE A 227 -11.08 -19.73 1.97
C ILE A 227 -9.69 -20.31 2.28
N GLY A 228 -9.05 -19.85 3.35
CA GLY A 228 -7.82 -20.49 3.85
C GLY A 228 -6.59 -19.59 3.86
N PRO A 229 -5.41 -20.14 4.18
CA PRO A 229 -4.20 -19.39 4.54
C PRO A 229 -3.45 -18.83 3.32
N VAL A 230 -4.13 -18.38 2.29
CA VAL A 230 -3.50 -17.73 1.15
C VAL A 230 -3.38 -16.24 1.46
N GLY A 231 -2.15 -15.78 1.62
CA GLY A 231 -1.84 -14.39 1.90
C GLY A 231 -0.82 -14.26 3.03
N GLU A 232 -0.05 -13.22 2.97
CA GLU A 232 0.93 -12.87 3.99
C GLU A 232 0.24 -12.57 5.32
N VAL A 233 0.96 -12.76 6.43
CA VAL A 233 0.50 -12.46 7.80
C VAL A 233 -0.09 -11.04 7.87
N GLY A 234 0.47 -10.09 7.13
CA GLY A 234 0.01 -8.70 7.04
C GLY A 234 -1.42 -8.57 6.52
N GLN A 235 -1.75 -9.23 5.40
CA GLN A 235 -3.08 -9.15 4.81
C GLN A 235 -4.17 -9.78 5.70
N ARG A 236 -3.86 -10.90 6.36
CA ARG A 236 -4.78 -11.54 7.33
C ARG A 236 -4.99 -10.68 8.57
N CYS A 237 -3.93 -10.00 9.01
CA CYS A 237 -3.99 -9.03 10.09
C CYS A 237 -4.88 -7.84 9.69
N ALA A 238 -4.69 -7.27 8.50
CA ALA A 238 -5.51 -6.19 7.96
C ALA A 238 -6.99 -6.60 7.84
N ALA A 239 -7.28 -7.82 7.38
CA ALA A 239 -8.65 -8.33 7.29
C ALA A 239 -9.34 -8.37 8.67
N ARG A 240 -8.66 -8.86 9.72
CA ARG A 240 -9.21 -8.89 11.09
C ARG A 240 -9.42 -7.49 11.65
N ARG A 241 -8.51 -6.56 11.37
CA ARG A 241 -8.65 -5.15 11.74
C ARG A 241 -9.83 -4.50 11.03
N LEU A 242 -10.05 -4.79 9.74
CA LEU A 242 -11.22 -4.30 9.00
C LEU A 242 -12.54 -4.88 9.54
N ILE A 243 -12.56 -6.12 10.02
CA ILE A 243 -13.74 -6.69 10.71
C ILE A 243 -14.10 -5.82 11.92
N ALA A 244 -13.11 -5.53 12.78
CA ALA A 244 -13.35 -4.71 13.97
C ALA A 244 -13.85 -3.30 13.61
N ARG A 245 -13.20 -2.65 12.63
CA ARG A 245 -13.63 -1.32 12.14
C ARG A 245 -15.02 -1.34 11.51
N SER A 246 -15.38 -2.40 10.78
CA SER A 246 -16.73 -2.53 10.21
C SER A 246 -17.79 -2.69 11.29
N LEU A 247 -17.48 -3.42 12.37
CA LEU A 247 -18.37 -3.53 13.54
C LEU A 247 -18.52 -2.20 14.28
N GLU A 248 -17.43 -1.41 14.40
CA GLU A 248 -17.51 -0.03 14.93
C GLU A 248 -18.41 0.85 14.06
N GLY A 249 -18.23 0.80 12.72
CA GLY A 249 -19.05 1.54 11.78
C GLY A 249 -20.55 1.18 11.86
N ARG A 250 -20.87 -0.06 12.21
CA ARG A 250 -22.25 -0.50 12.50
C ARG A 250 -22.79 -0.04 13.86
N GLY A 251 -21.92 0.45 14.74
CA GLY A 251 -22.27 0.77 16.13
C GLY A 251 -22.26 -0.44 17.08
N ASP A 252 -21.78 -1.61 16.64
CA ASP A 252 -21.69 -2.85 17.45
C ASP A 252 -20.44 -2.81 18.32
N ALA A 253 -20.39 -1.88 19.26
CA ALA A 253 -19.19 -1.57 20.02
C ALA A 253 -18.63 -2.76 20.82
N ASP A 254 -19.48 -3.66 21.35
CA ASP A 254 -19.02 -4.84 22.10
C ASP A 254 -18.41 -5.89 21.18
N ALA A 255 -19.06 -6.17 20.06
CA ALA A 255 -18.52 -7.07 19.04
C ALA A 255 -17.23 -6.53 18.42
N ALA A 256 -17.12 -5.21 18.24
CA ALA A 256 -15.89 -4.57 17.78
C ALA A 256 -14.72 -4.78 18.76
N LEU A 257 -14.95 -4.63 20.06
CA LEU A 257 -13.91 -4.88 21.08
C LEU A 257 -13.43 -6.33 21.05
N ASP A 258 -14.36 -7.28 20.95
CA ASP A 258 -14.02 -8.72 20.81
C ASP A 258 -13.23 -8.99 19.52
N ALA A 259 -13.58 -8.32 18.41
CA ALA A 259 -12.87 -8.43 17.14
C ALA A 259 -11.45 -7.82 17.22
N TRP A 260 -11.27 -6.67 17.90
CA TRP A 260 -9.95 -6.09 18.14
C TRP A 260 -9.07 -7.03 18.98
N ARG A 261 -9.64 -7.62 20.05
CA ARG A 261 -8.94 -8.62 20.84
C ARG A 261 -8.53 -9.82 19.99
N ALA A 262 -9.44 -10.38 19.19
CA ALA A 262 -9.16 -11.51 18.31
C ALA A 262 -8.08 -11.19 17.25
N ALA A 263 -8.05 -9.95 16.73
CA ALA A 263 -6.98 -9.50 15.84
C ALA A 263 -5.61 -9.49 16.54
N ALA A 264 -5.55 -8.98 17.79
CA ALA A 264 -4.33 -8.93 18.59
C ALA A 264 -3.83 -10.33 19.02
N GLU A 265 -4.74 -11.27 19.29
CA GLU A 265 -4.42 -12.66 19.62
C GLU A 265 -3.94 -13.45 18.38
N ALA A 266 -4.50 -13.18 17.21
CA ALA A 266 -4.11 -13.85 15.96
C ALA A 266 -2.75 -13.38 15.42
N ALA A 267 -2.27 -12.21 15.84
CA ALA A 267 -0.98 -11.66 15.45
C ALA A 267 -0.22 -11.12 16.68
N PRO A 268 0.18 -12.02 17.63
CA PRO A 268 0.71 -11.62 18.92
C PRO A 268 2.03 -10.87 18.86
N ASP A 269 2.79 -11.06 17.76
CA ASP A 269 4.10 -10.47 17.53
C ASP A 269 4.05 -9.24 16.59
N VAL A 270 2.85 -8.84 16.18
CA VAL A 270 2.64 -7.65 15.34
C VAL A 270 2.13 -6.50 16.21
N ARG A 271 2.81 -5.35 16.13
CA ARG A 271 2.55 -4.20 16.99
C ARG A 271 1.18 -3.56 16.74
N GLY A 272 0.79 -3.33 15.48
CA GLY A 272 -0.43 -2.61 15.11
C GLY A 272 -1.71 -3.14 15.77
N PRO A 273 -2.05 -4.44 15.68
CA PRO A 273 -3.23 -5.00 16.34
C PRO A 273 -3.25 -4.84 17.86
N GLN A 274 -2.07 -4.84 18.51
CA GLN A 274 -1.97 -4.60 19.95
C GLN A 274 -2.32 -3.14 20.28
N ILE A 275 -1.89 -2.20 19.44
CA ILE A 275 -2.23 -0.77 19.58
C ILE A 275 -3.73 -0.54 19.37
N ASP A 276 -4.31 -1.12 18.32
CA ASP A 276 -5.74 -0.99 18.03
C ASP A 276 -6.59 -1.55 19.19
N HIS A 277 -6.23 -2.71 19.70
CA HIS A 277 -6.91 -3.29 20.87
C HIS A 277 -6.75 -2.40 22.11
N ALA A 278 -5.54 -1.88 22.37
CA ALA A 278 -5.31 -0.95 23.47
C ALA A 278 -6.17 0.33 23.33
N TRP A 279 -6.29 0.86 22.12
CA TRP A 279 -7.14 2.02 21.83
C TRP A 279 -8.63 1.75 22.10
N ALA A 280 -9.15 0.60 21.65
CA ALA A 280 -10.53 0.21 21.93
C ALA A 280 -10.81 0.06 23.43
N LEU A 281 -9.84 -0.47 24.19
CA LEU A 281 -9.90 -0.56 25.66
C LEU A 281 -9.82 0.83 26.32
N TYR A 282 -8.98 1.73 25.79
CA TYR A 282 -8.83 3.11 26.26
C TYR A 282 -10.15 3.88 26.16
N GLN A 283 -10.80 3.80 25.00
CA GLN A 283 -12.09 4.47 24.76
C GLN A 283 -13.20 3.99 25.72
N ARG A 284 -13.06 2.78 26.26
CA ARG A 284 -13.98 2.17 27.25
C ARG A 284 -13.52 2.34 28.69
N GLU A 285 -12.50 3.15 28.92
CA GLU A 285 -11.91 3.39 30.25
C GLU A 285 -11.43 2.13 30.99
N GLN A 286 -11.15 1.04 30.23
CA GLN A 286 -10.61 -0.20 30.78
C GLN A 286 -9.10 -0.07 31.01
N TRP A 287 -8.71 0.81 31.93
CA TRP A 287 -7.34 1.32 32.10
C TRP A 287 -6.30 0.23 32.31
N ALA A 288 -6.59 -0.79 33.12
CA ALA A 288 -5.64 -1.87 33.41
C ALA A 288 -5.37 -2.74 32.18
N ALA A 289 -6.41 -3.11 31.42
CA ALA A 289 -6.29 -3.90 30.20
C ALA A 289 -5.62 -3.08 29.09
N CYS A 290 -5.99 -1.80 28.95
CA CYS A 290 -5.35 -0.88 28.01
C CYS A 290 -3.84 -0.75 28.30
N TYR A 291 -3.47 -0.54 29.58
CA TYR A 291 -2.06 -0.45 29.98
C TYR A 291 -1.28 -1.70 29.57
N ALA A 292 -1.81 -2.88 29.85
CA ALA A 292 -1.17 -4.15 29.52
C ALA A 292 -0.98 -4.31 27.99
N ALA A 293 -2.01 -4.01 27.21
CA ALA A 293 -1.95 -4.10 25.74
C ALA A 293 -0.98 -3.06 25.15
N ALA A 294 -0.99 -1.82 25.65
CA ALA A 294 -0.09 -0.76 25.21
C ALA A 294 1.38 -1.09 25.54
N VAL A 295 1.66 -1.59 26.74
CA VAL A 295 3.02 -2.02 27.12
C VAL A 295 3.48 -3.21 26.28
N LYS A 296 2.59 -4.16 25.95
CA LYS A 296 2.91 -5.23 25.02
C LYS A 296 3.31 -4.66 23.66
N ALA A 297 2.54 -3.71 23.11
CA ALA A 297 2.84 -3.07 21.84
C ALA A 297 4.19 -2.34 21.84
N ILE A 298 4.54 -1.63 22.93
CA ILE A 298 5.82 -0.91 23.07
C ILE A 298 7.01 -1.87 22.97
N ASN A 299 6.87 -3.09 23.49
CA ASN A 299 7.94 -4.09 23.50
C ASN A 299 8.06 -4.89 22.18
N LEU A 300 7.16 -4.67 21.22
CA LEU A 300 7.22 -5.29 19.91
C LEU A 300 8.02 -4.42 18.93
N PRO A 301 8.73 -5.05 17.98
CA PRO A 301 9.46 -4.29 16.95
C PRO A 301 8.49 -3.50 16.06
N GLU A 302 8.92 -2.32 15.64
CA GLU A 302 8.24 -1.54 14.60
C GLU A 302 8.50 -2.20 13.24
N LEU A 303 7.71 -3.19 12.89
CA LEU A 303 7.77 -3.85 11.59
C LEU A 303 6.77 -3.20 10.66
N VAL A 304 7.24 -2.78 9.49
CA VAL A 304 6.35 -2.42 8.38
C VAL A 304 5.76 -3.72 7.85
N VAL A 305 4.49 -3.96 8.14
CA VAL A 305 3.73 -5.09 7.58
C VAL A 305 2.94 -4.56 6.41
N ASP A 306 2.98 -5.23 5.26
CA ASP A 306 2.13 -4.90 4.13
C ASP A 306 0.66 -4.84 4.60
N TYR A 307 -0.08 -3.83 4.13
CA TYR A 307 -1.48 -3.54 4.49
C TYR A 307 -1.76 -3.08 5.94
N GLY A 308 -0.75 -2.78 6.75
CA GLY A 308 -0.95 -2.28 8.10
C GLY A 308 0.17 -1.33 8.51
N CYS A 309 -0.01 -0.02 8.33
CA CYS A 309 0.99 0.96 8.75
C CYS A 309 0.89 1.20 10.25
N ASP A 310 1.92 0.79 11.00
CA ASP A 310 2.11 1.20 12.38
C ASP A 310 2.52 2.69 12.49
N THR A 311 2.85 3.32 11.37
CA THR A 311 3.27 4.72 11.31
C THR A 311 2.18 5.70 11.75
N GLU A 312 0.91 5.39 11.53
CA GLU A 312 -0.22 6.19 12.01
C GLU A 312 -0.30 6.21 13.54
N PHE A 313 0.29 5.23 14.21
CA PHE A 313 0.23 5.02 15.65
C PHE A 313 1.58 5.23 16.36
N GLY A 314 2.52 5.89 15.75
CA GLY A 314 3.92 5.99 16.18
C GLY A 314 4.14 6.36 17.66
N VAL A 315 3.23 7.11 18.30
CA VAL A 315 3.32 7.52 19.72
C VAL A 315 2.16 7.01 20.57
N LEU A 316 1.16 6.38 19.95
CA LEU A 316 -0.11 6.08 20.60
C LEU A 316 0.06 5.05 21.73
N ALA A 317 0.91 4.05 21.54
CA ALA A 317 1.17 3.03 22.55
C ALA A 317 1.79 3.64 23.83
N GLU A 318 2.85 4.45 23.67
CA GLU A 318 3.51 5.11 24.80
C GLU A 318 2.60 6.12 25.49
N ASP A 319 1.81 6.87 24.72
CA ASP A 319 0.86 7.83 25.26
C ASP A 319 -0.24 7.15 26.07
N MET A 320 -0.85 6.08 25.57
CA MET A 320 -1.83 5.27 26.29
C MET A 320 -1.22 4.63 27.55
N ALA A 321 -0.02 4.05 27.44
CA ALA A 321 0.67 3.48 28.60
C ALA A 321 0.96 4.53 29.66
N SER A 322 1.33 5.76 29.25
CA SER A 322 1.53 6.88 30.18
C SER A 322 0.24 7.26 30.90
N ILE A 323 -0.85 7.51 30.15
CA ILE A 323 -2.11 7.95 30.73
C ILE A 323 -2.71 6.86 31.64
N CYS A 324 -2.78 5.62 31.15
CA CYS A 324 -3.34 4.50 31.91
C CYS A 324 -2.48 4.16 33.13
N GLY A 325 -1.15 4.14 32.99
CA GLY A 325 -0.24 3.92 34.11
C GLY A 325 -0.37 4.98 35.19
N TRP A 326 -0.55 6.25 34.82
CA TRP A 326 -0.81 7.32 35.77
C TRP A 326 -2.11 7.11 36.55
N ARG A 327 -3.20 6.77 35.85
CA ARG A 327 -4.50 6.46 36.47
C ARG A 327 -4.45 5.26 37.41
N LEU A 328 -3.57 4.30 37.13
CA LEU A 328 -3.37 3.09 37.99
C LEU A 328 -2.39 3.31 39.12
N GLY A 329 -1.82 4.50 39.31
CA GLY A 329 -0.86 4.82 40.36
C GLY A 329 0.58 4.41 40.07
N PHE A 330 0.91 4.03 38.82
CA PHE A 330 2.28 3.68 38.40
C PHE A 330 3.08 4.91 37.99
N GLY A 331 3.08 5.96 38.83
CA GLY A 331 3.55 7.30 38.49
C GLY A 331 4.92 7.37 37.83
N ALA A 332 5.93 6.69 38.37
CA ALA A 332 7.28 6.69 37.81
C ALA A 332 7.32 6.04 36.41
N GLN A 333 6.65 4.92 36.21
CA GLN A 333 6.61 4.22 34.94
C GLN A 333 5.78 4.99 33.90
N ALA A 334 4.69 5.61 34.32
CA ALA A 334 3.85 6.47 33.47
C ALA A 334 4.67 7.67 32.94
N LEU A 335 5.51 8.29 33.76
CA LEU A 335 6.38 9.39 33.35
C LEU A 335 7.42 8.91 32.32
N ILE A 336 7.97 7.70 32.46
CA ILE A 336 8.92 7.14 31.47
C ILE A 336 8.24 7.03 30.11
N TYR A 337 7.05 6.43 30.03
CA TYR A 337 6.29 6.31 28.77
C TYR A 337 5.88 7.68 28.22
N GLY A 338 5.46 8.61 29.07
CA GLY A 338 5.13 9.97 28.64
C GLY A 338 6.31 10.71 27.99
N ARG A 339 7.51 10.58 28.56
CA ARG A 339 8.75 11.13 27.98
C ARG A 339 9.12 10.46 26.66
N GLN A 340 8.91 9.15 26.54
CA GLN A 340 9.10 8.45 25.26
C GLN A 340 8.13 8.95 24.18
N ALA A 341 6.85 9.11 24.52
CA ALA A 341 5.85 9.67 23.63
C ALA A 341 6.20 11.12 23.20
N LEU A 342 6.63 11.96 24.17
CA LEU A 342 7.05 13.34 23.88
C LEU A 342 8.29 13.41 23.00
N ALA A 343 9.25 12.51 23.16
CA ALA A 343 10.44 12.44 22.33
C ALA A 343 10.10 12.07 20.87
N LYS A 344 9.09 11.21 20.65
CA LYS A 344 8.59 10.83 19.33
C LYS A 344 7.74 11.94 18.67
N ALA A 345 6.99 12.72 19.46
CA ALA A 345 6.09 13.77 19.00
C ALA A 345 6.22 15.06 19.83
N PRO A 346 7.33 15.78 19.68
CA PRO A 346 7.63 16.97 20.52
C PRO A 346 6.66 18.14 20.29
N GLY A 347 5.99 18.18 19.12
CA GLY A 347 5.01 19.21 18.77
C GLY A 347 3.60 18.99 19.34
N VAL A 348 3.34 17.89 20.04
CA VAL A 348 2.00 17.59 20.58
C VAL A 348 1.86 18.15 21.99
N ASP A 349 1.24 19.34 22.11
CA ASP A 349 1.06 20.06 23.38
C ASP A 349 0.41 19.22 24.48
N ARG A 350 -0.58 18.40 24.15
CA ARG A 350 -1.25 17.54 25.13
C ARG A 350 -0.29 16.56 25.81
N ILE A 351 0.61 15.94 25.04
CA ILE A 351 1.61 15.00 25.59
C ILE A 351 2.59 15.78 26.49
N ARG A 352 3.08 16.90 26.03
CA ARG A 352 3.98 17.78 26.78
C ARG A 352 3.38 18.19 28.12
N LEU A 353 2.14 18.69 28.09
CA LEU A 353 1.44 19.10 29.31
C LEU A 353 1.20 17.96 30.31
N ASN A 354 0.92 16.75 29.79
CA ASN A 354 0.77 15.56 30.64
C ASN A 354 2.11 15.21 31.33
N VAL A 355 3.22 15.25 30.59
CA VAL A 355 4.56 14.99 31.15
C VAL A 355 4.91 16.02 32.23
N GLU A 356 4.73 17.33 31.95
CA GLU A 356 4.99 18.40 32.91
C GLU A 356 4.19 18.23 34.22
N ARG A 357 2.92 17.88 34.13
CA ARG A 357 2.07 17.60 35.29
C ARG A 357 2.55 16.38 36.12
N MET A 358 2.98 15.32 35.43
CA MET A 358 3.54 14.13 36.06
C MET A 358 4.87 14.44 36.78
N GLU A 359 5.75 15.21 36.15
CA GLU A 359 7.02 15.66 36.70
C GLU A 359 6.81 16.50 37.97
N GLN A 360 5.90 17.46 37.90
CA GLN A 360 5.52 18.28 39.07
C GLN A 360 4.97 17.44 40.23
N ALA A 361 4.06 16.51 39.92
CA ALA A 361 3.44 15.67 40.95
C ALA A 361 4.42 14.69 41.62
N LEU A 362 5.46 14.25 40.89
CA LEU A 362 6.50 13.36 41.39
C LEU A 362 7.70 14.10 41.96
N GLY A 363 7.73 15.44 41.94
CA GLY A 363 8.87 16.25 42.39
C GLY A 363 10.15 16.02 41.56
N VAL A 364 10.02 15.63 40.28
CA VAL A 364 11.14 15.34 39.37
C VAL A 364 11.46 16.59 38.59
N THR A 365 12.73 16.98 38.55
CA THR A 365 13.17 18.10 37.71
C THR A 365 12.92 17.78 36.21
N PRO A 366 12.32 18.72 35.45
CA PRO A 366 12.16 18.54 34.00
C PRO A 366 13.48 18.15 33.32
N ALA A 367 13.48 17.15 32.47
CA ALA A 367 14.65 16.84 31.64
C ALA A 367 14.93 18.10 30.79
N ARG A 368 16.02 18.84 31.08
CA ARG A 368 16.43 19.96 30.27
C ARG A 368 16.63 19.47 28.85
N GLY A 369 15.80 19.97 27.95
CA GLY A 369 15.79 19.57 26.54
C GLY A 369 17.17 19.70 25.94
N ALA A 370 17.59 18.68 25.22
CA ALA A 370 18.48 18.87 24.10
C ALA A 370 17.63 19.58 23.01
N LEU A 371 17.89 20.89 22.87
CA LEU A 371 17.46 21.70 21.73
C LEU A 371 18.22 21.23 20.48
#